data_9b4dfa49337a7591ac81eb5ee6c8e36e
#
_entry.id   9b4dfa49337a7591ac81eb5ee6c8e36e
#
_cell.length_a   1.000
_cell.length_b   1.000
_cell.length_c   1.000
_cell.angle_alpha   90.00
_cell.angle_beta   90.00
_cell.angle_gamma   90.00
#
_symmetry.space_group_name_H-M   'P 1'
#
loop_
_entity.id
_entity.type
_entity.pdbx_description
1 polymer ?
#
loop_
_entity_poly.entity_id
_entity_poly.type
_entity_poly.pdbx_seq_one_letter_code
_entity_poly.pdbx_strand_id
1 'polypeptide(L)'
;MSELDVVIGMEEPRYWVALGACVAGAAALFWWTGRERGQGKATLHAIGWTFLGMQVFELIHASLNPDLPFSIHRSLPLHFCGLNAILLGILCFRPNPHVFTFAGFMGMIGGFHSVLTPQLPSGDALPLFVLFYLKHAALFIVPIVLVRSFGAQFPRWAWFRAYLIAVGLSTVVMGVNAVLNGPLAHPEGLVANYMYVWEIPQANNPLLIDWPWPWYMAPLHVALLVHLIVINAVFRRFL
;
A
#
# COMPACT_ATOMS: atom_id res chain seq x y z
N MET A 1 -6.58 -20.87 -3.38
CA MET A 1 -5.68 -20.07 -4.27
C MET A 1 -6.52 -19.64 -5.46
N SER A 2 -6.64 -18.35 -5.75
CA SER A 2 -7.08 -17.96 -7.08
C SER A 2 -5.94 -18.31 -8.04
N GLU A 3 -6.21 -18.98 -9.14
CA GLU A 3 -5.22 -19.32 -10.18
C GLU A 3 -4.53 -18.07 -10.81
N LEU A 4 -4.88 -16.87 -10.34
CA LEU A 4 -4.45 -15.59 -10.88
C LEU A 4 -3.44 -14.85 -10.01
N ASP A 5 -3.09 -15.36 -8.82
CA ASP A 5 -2.04 -14.75 -7.99
C ASP A 5 -0.67 -14.94 -8.65
N VAL A 6 -0.09 -13.86 -9.17
CA VAL A 6 1.21 -13.89 -9.82
C VAL A 6 2.26 -13.26 -8.91
N VAL A 7 3.30 -14.01 -8.58
CA VAL A 7 4.49 -13.52 -7.89
C VAL A 7 5.59 -13.30 -8.91
N ILE A 8 6.12 -12.09 -8.98
CA ILE A 8 7.19 -11.74 -9.92
C ILE A 8 8.53 -11.86 -9.20
N GLY A 9 9.39 -12.71 -9.72
CA GLY A 9 10.72 -12.94 -9.19
C GLY A 9 11.77 -11.97 -9.73
N MET A 10 12.88 -11.83 -9.01
CA MET A 10 14.03 -11.01 -9.43
C MET A 10 14.75 -11.59 -10.66
N GLU A 11 14.50 -12.85 -11.01
CA GLU A 11 15.00 -13.51 -12.21
C GLU A 11 14.30 -13.04 -13.50
N GLU A 12 13.13 -12.39 -13.37
CA GLU A 12 12.36 -11.94 -14.52
C GLU A 12 12.84 -10.55 -14.99
N PRO A 13 13.16 -10.36 -16.28
CA PRO A 13 13.60 -9.05 -16.80
C PRO A 13 12.57 -7.93 -16.55
N ARG A 14 11.25 -8.25 -16.58
CA ARG A 14 10.17 -7.29 -16.34
C ARG A 14 10.22 -6.69 -14.93
N TYR A 15 10.74 -7.43 -13.93
CA TYR A 15 10.96 -6.91 -12.58
C TYR A 15 11.90 -5.70 -12.60
N TRP A 16 13.06 -5.83 -13.24
CA TRP A 16 14.09 -4.78 -13.29
C TRP A 16 13.65 -3.58 -14.13
N VAL A 17 12.93 -3.83 -15.22
CA VAL A 17 12.34 -2.75 -16.04
C VAL A 17 11.34 -1.94 -15.23
N ALA A 18 10.43 -2.61 -14.50
CA ALA A 18 9.46 -1.94 -13.66
C ALA A 18 10.10 -1.18 -12.50
N LEU A 19 11.10 -1.80 -11.82
CA LEU A 19 11.85 -1.14 -10.75
C LEU A 19 12.60 0.09 -11.27
N GLY A 20 13.27 -0.02 -12.41
CA GLY A 20 13.93 1.11 -13.08
C GLY A 20 12.97 2.24 -13.43
N ALA A 21 11.79 1.92 -13.95
CA ALA A 21 10.74 2.90 -14.23
C ALA A 21 10.24 3.58 -12.95
N CYS A 22 10.06 2.85 -11.84
CA CYS A 22 9.70 3.41 -10.54
C CYS A 22 10.76 4.39 -10.04
N VAL A 23 12.04 4.03 -10.12
CA VAL A 23 13.16 4.91 -9.70
C VAL A 23 13.21 6.17 -10.57
N ALA A 24 13.09 6.03 -11.89
CA ALA A 24 13.08 7.17 -12.81
C ALA A 24 11.89 8.09 -12.57
N GLY A 25 10.69 7.53 -12.36
CA GLY A 25 9.48 8.29 -12.04
C GLY A 25 9.61 9.02 -10.70
N ALA A 26 10.17 8.37 -9.69
CA ALA A 26 10.46 8.98 -8.39
C ALA A 26 11.44 10.16 -8.53
N ALA A 27 12.53 9.97 -9.25
CA ALA A 27 13.51 11.03 -9.50
C ALA A 27 12.90 12.21 -10.27
N ALA A 28 12.08 11.95 -11.29
CA ALA A 28 11.35 12.96 -12.04
C ALA A 28 10.38 13.76 -11.15
N LEU A 29 9.62 13.07 -10.29
CA LEU A 29 8.70 13.72 -9.36
C LEU A 29 9.44 14.59 -8.34
N PHE A 30 10.56 14.12 -7.79
CA PHE A 30 11.40 14.90 -6.89
C PHE A 30 11.97 16.14 -7.56
N TRP A 31 12.48 15.99 -8.77
CA TRP A 31 13.03 17.11 -9.54
C TRP A 31 11.95 18.14 -9.83
N TRP A 32 10.78 17.70 -10.27
CA TRP A 32 9.64 18.57 -10.57
C TRP A 32 9.19 19.34 -9.32
N THR A 33 8.87 18.65 -8.24
CA THR A 33 8.36 19.27 -7.01
C THR A 33 9.41 20.11 -6.29
N GLY A 34 10.70 19.83 -6.50
CA GLY A 34 11.80 20.64 -5.98
C GLY A 34 11.90 22.03 -6.64
N ARG A 35 11.42 22.17 -7.88
CA ARG A 35 11.38 23.46 -8.60
C ARG A 35 10.18 24.32 -8.21
N GLU A 36 9.07 23.70 -7.89
CA GLU A 36 7.80 24.37 -7.59
C GLU A 36 7.62 24.69 -6.09
N ARG A 37 8.70 24.96 -5.34
CA ARG A 37 8.63 25.21 -3.90
C ARG A 37 7.55 26.25 -3.57
N GLY A 38 6.45 25.80 -2.93
CA GLY A 38 5.40 26.65 -2.39
C GLY A 38 4.23 27.01 -3.32
N GLN A 39 4.25 26.63 -4.61
CA GLN A 39 3.15 26.94 -5.56
C GLN A 39 2.41 25.71 -6.12
N GLY A 40 2.76 24.53 -5.67
CA GLY A 40 2.35 23.27 -6.29
C GLY A 40 0.95 22.75 -5.93
N LYS A 41 -0.08 23.61 -5.73
CA LYS A 41 -1.45 23.10 -5.52
C LYS A 41 -1.93 22.25 -6.69
N ALA A 42 -1.62 22.65 -7.91
CA ALA A 42 -1.99 21.87 -9.10
C ALA A 42 -1.31 20.50 -9.12
N THR A 43 0.00 20.44 -8.84
CA THR A 43 0.76 19.18 -8.71
C THR A 43 0.22 18.33 -7.58
N LEU A 44 -0.06 18.91 -6.42
CA LEU A 44 -0.64 18.21 -5.28
C LEU A 44 -2.01 17.61 -5.62
N HIS A 45 -2.88 18.40 -6.27
CA HIS A 45 -4.19 17.90 -6.71
C HIS A 45 -4.06 16.82 -7.79
N ALA A 46 -3.10 16.95 -8.73
CA ALA A 46 -2.84 15.92 -9.73
C ALA A 46 -2.44 14.59 -9.07
N ILE A 47 -1.53 14.61 -8.08
CA ILE A 47 -1.16 13.45 -7.29
C ILE A 47 -2.42 12.85 -6.59
N GLY A 48 -3.24 13.70 -5.97
CA GLY A 48 -4.46 13.29 -5.31
C GLY A 48 -5.43 12.58 -6.25
N TRP A 49 -5.70 13.18 -7.42
CA TRP A 49 -6.56 12.57 -8.44
C TRP A 49 -5.97 11.28 -9.01
N THR A 50 -4.65 11.19 -9.14
CA THR A 50 -3.98 9.96 -9.58
C THR A 50 -4.25 8.82 -8.61
N PHE A 51 -4.07 9.02 -7.30
CA PHE A 51 -4.38 7.99 -6.30
C PHE A 51 -5.85 7.56 -6.30
N LEU A 52 -6.77 8.51 -6.30
CA LEU A 52 -8.20 8.21 -6.31
C LEU A 52 -8.61 7.53 -7.63
N GLY A 53 -8.06 7.98 -8.75
CA GLY A 53 -8.30 7.39 -10.07
C GLY A 53 -7.80 5.95 -10.17
N MET A 54 -6.61 5.64 -9.63
CA MET A 54 -6.11 4.28 -9.57
C MET A 54 -7.05 3.37 -8.77
N GLN A 55 -7.57 3.85 -7.65
CA GLN A 55 -8.48 3.08 -6.82
C GLN A 55 -9.85 2.84 -7.50
N VAL A 56 -10.37 3.86 -8.19
CA VAL A 56 -11.58 3.73 -9.00
C VAL A 56 -11.37 2.77 -10.16
N PHE A 57 -10.21 2.84 -10.82
CA PHE A 57 -9.88 1.92 -11.92
C PHE A 57 -9.86 0.45 -11.43
N GLU A 58 -9.25 0.17 -10.27
CA GLU A 58 -9.23 -1.19 -9.69
C GLU A 58 -10.64 -1.72 -9.45
N LEU A 59 -11.53 -0.90 -8.89
CA LEU A 59 -12.93 -1.29 -8.66
C LEU A 59 -13.70 -1.53 -9.95
N ILE A 60 -13.54 -0.65 -10.95
CA ILE A 60 -14.17 -0.80 -12.27
C ILE A 60 -13.63 -2.06 -12.94
N HIS A 61 -12.31 -2.25 -12.95
CA HIS A 61 -11.69 -3.43 -13.55
C HIS A 61 -12.21 -4.72 -12.91
N ALA A 62 -12.25 -4.78 -11.56
CA ALA A 62 -12.79 -5.93 -10.85
C ALA A 62 -14.29 -6.18 -11.19
N SER A 63 -15.06 -5.11 -11.44
CA SER A 63 -16.48 -5.23 -11.77
C SER A 63 -16.73 -5.69 -13.22
N LEU A 64 -15.78 -5.46 -14.11
CA LEU A 64 -15.89 -5.76 -15.54
C LEU A 64 -15.09 -7.00 -15.96
N ASN A 65 -14.21 -7.52 -15.11
CA ASN A 65 -13.38 -8.67 -15.44
C ASN A 65 -14.18 -9.98 -15.26
N PRO A 66 -14.46 -10.74 -16.34
CA PRO A 66 -15.20 -11.98 -16.23
C PRO A 66 -14.42 -13.11 -15.56
N ASP A 67 -13.07 -13.09 -15.65
CA ASP A 67 -12.22 -14.13 -15.09
C ASP A 67 -12.00 -13.93 -13.57
N LEU A 68 -12.17 -12.70 -13.09
CA LEU A 68 -12.00 -12.33 -11.70
C LEU A 68 -13.08 -11.32 -11.26
N PRO A 69 -14.36 -11.72 -11.24
CA PRO A 69 -15.46 -10.79 -10.99
C PRO A 69 -15.37 -10.18 -9.59
N PHE A 70 -15.95 -8.99 -9.43
CA PHE A 70 -16.02 -8.30 -8.14
C PHE A 70 -16.57 -9.23 -7.04
N SER A 71 -15.88 -9.26 -5.93
CA SER A 71 -16.34 -9.95 -4.71
C SER A 71 -15.98 -9.13 -3.47
N ILE A 72 -16.91 -9.04 -2.53
CA ILE A 72 -16.64 -8.43 -1.22
C ILE A 72 -15.55 -9.15 -0.42
N HIS A 73 -15.16 -10.36 -0.81
CA HIS A 73 -14.10 -11.14 -0.18
C HIS A 73 -12.68 -10.75 -0.63
N ARG A 74 -12.54 -10.00 -1.78
CA ARG A 74 -11.22 -9.63 -2.32
C ARG A 74 -11.12 -8.22 -2.91
N SER A 75 -12.23 -7.65 -3.37
CA SER A 75 -12.19 -6.42 -4.19
C SER A 75 -12.35 -5.13 -3.40
N LEU A 76 -12.66 -5.20 -2.10
CA LEU A 76 -12.75 -4.00 -1.26
C LEU A 76 -11.36 -3.42 -0.97
N PRO A 77 -11.20 -2.10 -0.88
CA PRO A 77 -9.92 -1.45 -0.61
C PRO A 77 -9.51 -1.54 0.88
N LEU A 78 -9.66 -2.73 1.48
CA LEU A 78 -9.38 -2.98 2.90
C LEU A 78 -7.94 -3.44 3.18
N HIS A 79 -7.12 -3.69 2.16
CA HIS A 79 -5.68 -3.83 2.34
C HIS A 79 -5.04 -2.48 2.65
N PHE A 80 -3.94 -2.47 3.39
CA PHE A 80 -3.22 -1.22 3.71
C PHE A 80 -2.88 -0.39 2.48
N CYS A 81 -2.51 -1.01 1.37
CA CYS A 81 -2.16 -0.29 0.13
C CYS A 81 -3.37 0.45 -0.47
N GLY A 82 -4.53 -0.20 -0.54
CA GLY A 82 -5.77 0.41 -1.02
C GLY A 82 -6.23 1.56 -0.11
N LEU A 83 -6.28 1.29 1.20
CA LEU A 83 -6.64 2.30 2.19
C LEU A 83 -5.70 3.51 2.16
N ASN A 84 -4.37 3.29 2.11
CA ASN A 84 -3.39 4.37 2.08
C ASN A 84 -3.42 5.15 0.75
N ALA A 85 -3.73 4.51 -0.37
CA ALA A 85 -3.94 5.22 -1.64
C ALA A 85 -5.11 6.21 -1.52
N ILE A 86 -6.23 5.79 -0.94
CA ILE A 86 -7.37 6.67 -0.68
C ILE A 86 -6.99 7.80 0.28
N LEU A 87 -6.36 7.48 1.41
CA LEU A 87 -6.00 8.48 2.43
C LEU A 87 -4.98 9.50 1.90
N LEU A 88 -3.93 9.06 1.19
CA LEU A 88 -2.95 9.97 0.57
C LEU A 88 -3.59 10.80 -0.53
N GLY A 89 -4.50 10.21 -1.31
CA GLY A 89 -5.29 10.95 -2.29
C GLY A 89 -6.08 12.08 -1.65
N ILE A 90 -6.82 11.82 -0.58
CA ILE A 90 -7.60 12.82 0.16
C ILE A 90 -6.70 13.87 0.81
N LEU A 91 -5.55 13.47 1.37
CA LEU A 91 -4.58 14.38 2.00
C LEU A 91 -4.01 15.42 1.03
N CYS A 92 -3.93 15.11 -0.25
CA CYS A 92 -3.52 16.07 -1.27
C CYS A 92 -4.52 17.22 -1.47
N PHE A 93 -5.79 17.04 -1.10
CA PHE A 93 -6.83 18.07 -1.14
C PHE A 93 -7.09 18.71 0.22
N ARG A 94 -7.02 17.89 1.28
CA ARG A 94 -7.32 18.28 2.66
C ARG A 94 -6.23 17.76 3.60
N PRO A 95 -5.13 18.50 3.77
CA PRO A 95 -4.05 18.11 4.64
C PRO A 95 -4.53 17.92 6.09
N ASN A 96 -4.17 16.79 6.67
CA ASN A 96 -4.45 16.45 8.07
C ASN A 96 -3.23 15.73 8.67
N PRO A 97 -2.54 16.30 9.67
CA PRO A 97 -1.31 15.72 10.21
C PRO A 97 -1.52 14.39 10.91
N HIS A 98 -2.70 14.14 11.48
CA HIS A 98 -3.01 12.86 12.15
C HIS A 98 -3.20 11.74 11.13
N VAL A 99 -3.95 12.01 10.06
CA VAL A 99 -4.15 11.06 8.95
C VAL A 99 -2.82 10.84 8.22
N PHE A 100 -2.04 11.90 7.98
CA PHE A 100 -0.73 11.80 7.35
C PHE A 100 0.24 10.95 8.16
N THR A 101 0.21 11.05 9.50
CA THR A 101 1.05 10.22 10.37
C THR A 101 0.86 8.73 10.06
N PHE A 102 -0.37 8.26 9.90
CA PHE A 102 -0.64 6.87 9.56
C PHE A 102 -0.35 6.57 8.08
N ALA A 103 -1.01 7.32 7.18
CA ALA A 103 -0.94 7.04 5.75
C ALA A 103 0.49 7.21 5.18
N GLY A 104 1.26 8.17 5.69
CA GLY A 104 2.64 8.38 5.29
C GLY A 104 3.54 7.20 5.67
N PHE A 105 3.52 6.75 6.93
CA PHE A 105 4.33 5.61 7.34
C PHE A 105 3.90 4.31 6.67
N MET A 106 2.61 3.99 6.72
CA MET A 106 2.11 2.72 6.17
C MET A 106 2.21 2.68 4.65
N GLY A 107 2.03 3.83 3.98
CA GLY A 107 2.25 3.96 2.54
C GLY A 107 3.72 3.69 2.17
N MET A 108 4.67 4.30 2.87
CA MET A 108 6.09 4.07 2.62
C MET A 108 6.49 2.61 2.83
N ILE A 109 6.09 2.01 3.95
CA ILE A 109 6.45 0.62 4.28
C ILE A 109 5.80 -0.35 3.28
N GLY A 110 4.49 -0.24 3.07
CA GLY A 110 3.75 -1.10 2.15
C GLY A 110 4.21 -0.93 0.69
N GLY A 111 4.40 0.32 0.25
CA GLY A 111 4.90 0.62 -1.10
C GLY A 111 6.28 0.05 -1.35
N PHE A 112 7.21 0.21 -0.40
CA PHE A 112 8.57 -0.33 -0.48
C PHE A 112 8.57 -1.86 -0.62
N HIS A 113 7.89 -2.56 0.28
CA HIS A 113 7.84 -4.02 0.24
C HIS A 113 7.14 -4.56 -1.01
N SER A 114 6.03 -3.94 -1.42
CA SER A 114 5.30 -4.37 -2.62
C SER A 114 6.10 -4.20 -3.91
N VAL A 115 6.95 -3.17 -4.01
CA VAL A 115 7.82 -3.00 -5.18
C VAL A 115 8.98 -4.02 -5.18
N LEU A 116 9.51 -4.38 -4.00
CA LEU A 116 10.62 -5.33 -3.89
C LEU A 116 10.18 -6.79 -3.98
N THR A 117 9.00 -7.12 -3.47
CA THR A 117 8.47 -8.49 -3.46
C THR A 117 7.04 -8.49 -4.04
N PRO A 118 6.91 -8.23 -5.35
CA PRO A 118 5.62 -7.98 -5.97
C PRO A 118 4.77 -9.24 -6.03
N GLN A 119 3.54 -9.11 -5.51
CA GLN A 119 2.46 -10.09 -5.63
C GLN A 119 1.26 -9.40 -6.25
N LEU A 120 0.83 -9.89 -7.42
CA LEU A 120 -0.27 -9.33 -8.19
C LEU A 120 -1.52 -10.22 -8.02
N PRO A 121 -2.44 -9.88 -7.12
CA PRO A 121 -3.58 -10.75 -6.81
C PRO A 121 -4.66 -10.76 -7.90
N SER A 122 -4.56 -9.85 -8.86
CA SER A 122 -5.49 -9.74 -9.99
C SER A 122 -4.88 -10.15 -11.34
N GLY A 123 -3.75 -10.87 -11.30
CA GLY A 123 -3.02 -11.25 -12.51
C GLY A 123 -2.05 -10.17 -12.98
N ASP A 124 -1.29 -10.50 -14.04
CA ASP A 124 -0.18 -9.70 -14.56
C ASP A 124 -0.46 -9.12 -15.97
N ALA A 125 -1.72 -9.02 -16.37
CA ALA A 125 -2.09 -8.29 -17.58
C ALA A 125 -1.46 -6.88 -17.54
N LEU A 126 -0.92 -6.40 -18.67
CA LEU A 126 -0.12 -5.19 -18.73
C LEU A 126 -0.73 -3.96 -18.00
N PRO A 127 -2.03 -3.65 -18.11
CA PRO A 127 -2.62 -2.52 -17.37
C PRO A 127 -2.54 -2.72 -15.85
N LEU A 128 -2.78 -3.93 -15.35
CA LEU A 128 -2.73 -4.26 -13.92
C LEU A 128 -1.30 -4.26 -13.39
N PHE A 129 -0.37 -4.79 -14.18
CA PHE A 129 1.06 -4.77 -13.88
C PHE A 129 1.58 -3.32 -13.73
N VAL A 130 1.29 -2.46 -14.70
CA VAL A 130 1.69 -1.04 -14.65
C VAL A 130 1.03 -0.34 -13.47
N LEU A 131 -0.26 -0.56 -13.26
CA LEU A 131 -0.99 0.04 -12.14
C LEU A 131 -0.43 -0.38 -10.79
N PHE A 132 -0.08 -1.66 -10.63
CA PHE A 132 0.51 -2.18 -9.40
C PHE A 132 1.80 -1.43 -9.04
N TYR A 133 2.76 -1.38 -9.97
CA TYR A 133 4.03 -0.72 -9.72
C TYR A 133 3.88 0.80 -9.54
N LEU A 134 3.06 1.44 -10.36
CA LEU A 134 2.79 2.88 -10.23
C LEU A 134 2.19 3.22 -8.87
N LYS A 135 1.18 2.47 -8.44
CA LYS A 135 0.52 2.67 -7.13
C LYS A 135 1.50 2.50 -5.98
N HIS A 136 2.25 1.39 -5.96
CA HIS A 136 3.12 1.09 -4.83
C HIS A 136 4.36 1.98 -4.79
N ALA A 137 4.93 2.35 -5.95
CA ALA A 137 5.98 3.36 -6.02
C ALA A 137 5.48 4.74 -5.56
N ALA A 138 4.26 5.12 -5.94
CA ALA A 138 3.66 6.38 -5.48
C ALA A 138 3.39 6.35 -3.96
N LEU A 139 2.91 5.24 -3.40
CA LEU A 139 2.73 5.07 -1.95
C LEU A 139 4.04 5.26 -1.17
N PHE A 140 5.17 4.82 -1.75
CA PHE A 140 6.49 5.01 -1.14
C PHE A 140 6.98 6.45 -1.24
N ILE A 141 6.92 7.05 -2.46
CA ILE A 141 7.60 8.31 -2.75
C ILE A 141 6.80 9.55 -2.35
N VAL A 142 5.46 9.51 -2.48
CA VAL A 142 4.61 10.70 -2.24
C VAL A 142 4.68 11.20 -0.81
N PRO A 143 4.69 10.38 0.26
CA PRO A 143 4.89 10.88 1.62
C PRO A 143 6.20 11.66 1.79
N ILE A 144 7.28 11.23 1.14
CA ILE A 144 8.58 11.92 1.17
C ILE A 144 8.48 13.28 0.46
N VAL A 145 7.81 13.32 -0.69
CA VAL A 145 7.53 14.56 -1.43
C VAL A 145 6.67 15.52 -0.61
N LEU A 146 5.63 15.01 0.08
CA LEU A 146 4.77 15.82 0.94
C LEU A 146 5.56 16.47 2.08
N VAL A 147 6.50 15.76 2.69
CA VAL A 147 7.37 16.34 3.74
C VAL A 147 8.32 17.37 3.13
N ARG A 148 9.05 16.99 2.07
CA ARG A 148 10.10 17.83 1.50
C ARG A 148 9.59 19.09 0.83
N SER A 149 8.48 19.00 0.09
CA SER A 149 8.04 20.06 -0.83
C SER A 149 6.75 20.75 -0.38
N PHE A 150 5.94 20.11 0.47
CA PHE A 150 4.63 20.63 0.86
C PHE A 150 4.46 20.82 2.38
N GLY A 151 5.55 20.68 3.14
CA GLY A 151 5.59 21.01 4.57
C GLY A 151 4.84 20.04 5.49
N ALA A 152 4.52 18.83 5.02
CA ALA A 152 3.99 17.78 5.90
C ALA A 152 5.06 17.38 6.93
N GLN A 153 4.64 17.00 8.14
CA GLN A 153 5.57 16.69 9.22
C GLN A 153 5.14 15.44 9.98
N PHE A 154 6.13 14.69 10.46
CA PHE A 154 5.93 13.61 11.41
C PHE A 154 6.22 14.11 12.85
N PRO A 155 5.22 14.15 13.75
CA PRO A 155 5.42 14.51 15.15
C PRO A 155 6.32 13.51 15.88
N ARG A 156 6.84 13.91 17.07
CA ARG A 156 7.81 13.11 17.83
C ARG A 156 7.43 11.64 18.04
N TRP A 157 6.16 11.37 18.31
CA TRP A 157 5.63 10.02 18.57
C TRP A 157 4.82 9.48 17.39
N ALA A 158 5.07 9.97 16.18
CA ALA A 158 4.35 9.57 14.98
C ALA A 158 4.43 8.06 14.73
N TRP A 159 5.61 7.47 14.87
CA TRP A 159 5.84 6.03 14.72
C TRP A 159 4.96 5.19 15.65
N PHE A 160 4.84 5.58 16.92
CA PHE A 160 4.04 4.85 17.89
C PHE A 160 2.54 4.97 17.61
N ARG A 161 2.09 6.20 17.26
CA ARG A 161 0.70 6.43 16.85
C ARG A 161 0.34 5.66 15.58
N ALA A 162 1.22 5.65 14.59
CA ALA A 162 1.03 4.88 13.36
C ALA A 162 0.90 3.39 13.67
N TYR A 163 1.74 2.85 14.56
CA TYR A 163 1.65 1.47 15.01
C TYR A 163 0.32 1.15 15.69
N LEU A 164 -0.12 1.97 16.65
CA LEU A 164 -1.39 1.75 17.35
C LEU A 164 -2.58 1.80 16.38
N ILE A 165 -2.58 2.74 15.42
CA ILE A 165 -3.63 2.81 14.40
C ILE A 165 -3.58 1.57 13.50
N ALA A 166 -2.39 1.12 13.09
CA ALA A 166 -2.24 -0.07 12.27
C ALA A 166 -2.78 -1.32 12.98
N VAL A 167 -2.44 -1.52 14.26
CA VAL A 167 -2.96 -2.62 15.07
C VAL A 167 -4.47 -2.54 15.22
N GLY A 168 -5.01 -1.37 15.55
CA GLY A 168 -6.45 -1.15 15.68
C GLY A 168 -7.21 -1.47 14.39
N LEU A 169 -6.74 -0.97 13.25
CA LEU A 169 -7.32 -1.25 11.93
C LEU A 169 -7.22 -2.72 11.56
N SER A 170 -6.07 -3.35 11.79
CA SER A 170 -5.89 -4.79 11.54
C SER A 170 -6.86 -5.63 12.37
N THR A 171 -7.09 -5.25 13.64
CA THR A 171 -8.05 -5.92 14.51
C THR A 171 -9.49 -5.76 13.98
N VAL A 172 -9.88 -4.56 13.55
CA VAL A 172 -11.19 -4.33 12.93
C VAL A 172 -11.34 -5.16 11.65
N VAL A 173 -10.32 -5.15 10.78
CA VAL A 173 -10.33 -5.91 9.52
C VAL A 173 -10.33 -7.42 9.78
N MET A 174 -9.68 -7.90 10.84
CA MET A 174 -9.79 -9.30 11.26
C MET A 174 -11.24 -9.66 11.60
N GLY A 175 -11.97 -8.78 12.28
CA GLY A 175 -13.41 -8.93 12.51
C GLY A 175 -14.23 -8.96 11.20
N VAL A 176 -13.88 -8.11 10.23
CA VAL A 176 -14.50 -8.12 8.88
C VAL A 176 -14.22 -9.46 8.18
N ASN A 177 -12.97 -9.93 8.17
CA ASN A 177 -12.64 -11.24 7.60
C ASN A 177 -13.42 -12.38 8.28
N ALA A 178 -13.57 -12.34 9.61
CA ALA A 178 -14.35 -13.34 10.34
C ALA A 178 -15.83 -13.37 9.92
N VAL A 179 -16.43 -12.20 9.69
CA VAL A 179 -17.82 -12.10 9.20
C VAL A 179 -17.92 -12.62 7.77
N LEU A 180 -16.98 -12.24 6.89
CA LEU A 180 -16.98 -12.67 5.50
C LEU A 180 -16.72 -14.17 5.36
N ASN A 181 -15.85 -14.74 6.18
CA ASN A 181 -15.52 -16.17 6.13
C ASN A 181 -16.47 -17.06 6.95
N GLY A 182 -17.34 -16.46 7.74
CA GLY A 182 -18.34 -17.15 8.57
C GLY A 182 -19.77 -16.91 8.06
N PRO A 183 -20.54 -15.98 8.65
CA PRO A 183 -21.94 -15.75 8.28
C PRO A 183 -22.17 -15.38 6.82
N LEU A 184 -21.18 -14.74 6.16
CA LEU A 184 -21.23 -14.31 4.77
C LEU A 184 -20.25 -15.10 3.88
N ALA A 185 -19.93 -16.35 4.24
CA ALA A 185 -18.97 -17.17 3.50
C ALA A 185 -19.33 -17.26 2.00
N HIS A 186 -18.32 -17.15 1.15
CA HIS A 186 -18.52 -17.20 -0.30
C HIS A 186 -18.96 -18.61 -0.72
N PRO A 187 -19.99 -18.76 -1.59
CA PRO A 187 -20.49 -20.07 -1.99
C PRO A 187 -19.43 -20.98 -2.64
N GLU A 188 -18.46 -20.40 -3.34
CA GLU A 188 -17.36 -21.10 -4.01
C GLU A 188 -16.10 -21.23 -3.13
N GLY A 189 -16.19 -20.92 -1.85
CA GLY A 189 -15.08 -21.09 -0.91
C GLY A 189 -13.99 -20.01 -0.99
N LEU A 190 -14.25 -18.85 -1.63
CA LEU A 190 -13.30 -17.74 -1.64
C LEU A 190 -13.15 -17.17 -0.23
N VAL A 191 -11.92 -17.18 0.28
CA VAL A 191 -11.58 -16.71 1.64
C VAL A 191 -11.20 -15.23 1.62
N ALA A 192 -11.84 -14.45 2.48
CA ALA A 192 -11.45 -13.06 2.71
C ALA A 192 -10.20 -13.01 3.60
N ASN A 193 -9.12 -12.40 3.06
CA ASN A 193 -7.85 -12.27 3.77
C ASN A 193 -7.31 -10.83 3.69
N TYR A 194 -8.17 -9.86 3.97
CA TYR A 194 -7.77 -8.45 3.99
C TYR A 194 -6.69 -8.20 5.06
N MET A 195 -5.70 -7.36 4.73
CA MET A 195 -4.51 -7.06 5.54
C MET A 195 -3.68 -8.29 5.92
N TYR A 196 -3.96 -9.45 5.31
CA TYR A 196 -3.28 -10.73 5.59
C TYR A 196 -3.30 -11.13 7.07
N VAL A 197 -4.43 -10.84 7.75
CA VAL A 197 -4.61 -11.15 9.17
C VAL A 197 -5.42 -12.43 9.41
N TRP A 198 -5.83 -13.12 8.35
CA TRP A 198 -6.58 -14.38 8.41
C TRP A 198 -5.72 -15.58 8.04
N GLU A 199 -4.96 -15.47 6.95
CA GLU A 199 -4.04 -16.48 6.44
C GLU A 199 -2.73 -15.84 6.01
N ILE A 200 -1.64 -16.61 6.07
CA ILE A 200 -0.34 -16.16 5.57
C ILE A 200 -0.40 -15.92 4.06
N PRO A 201 0.00 -14.76 3.56
CA PRO A 201 -0.02 -14.50 2.12
C PRO A 201 1.05 -15.31 1.40
N GLN A 202 0.75 -15.71 0.18
CA GLN A 202 1.72 -16.35 -0.70
C GLN A 202 2.56 -15.28 -1.41
N ALA A 203 3.63 -14.86 -0.79
CA ALA A 203 4.55 -13.89 -1.37
C ALA A 203 6.00 -14.31 -1.09
N ASN A 204 6.89 -14.00 -2.02
CA ASN A 204 8.32 -14.24 -1.85
C ASN A 204 8.94 -13.15 -0.94
N ASN A 205 8.49 -13.10 0.31
CA ASN A 205 8.92 -12.11 1.29
C ASN A 205 9.58 -12.81 2.49
N PRO A 206 10.85 -12.52 2.79
CA PRO A 206 11.58 -13.18 3.88
C PRO A 206 11.03 -12.86 5.29
N LEU A 207 10.14 -11.89 5.43
CA LEU A 207 9.47 -11.58 6.70
C LEU A 207 8.25 -12.49 6.97
N LEU A 208 7.82 -13.26 5.97
CA LEU A 208 6.74 -14.22 6.10
C LEU A 208 7.32 -15.55 6.60
N ILE A 209 7.13 -15.83 7.88
CA ILE A 209 7.53 -17.09 8.49
C ILE A 209 6.28 -17.96 8.60
N ASP A 210 6.36 -19.19 8.11
CA ASP A 210 5.25 -20.15 8.13
C ASP A 210 5.02 -20.69 9.55
N TRP A 211 4.47 -19.83 10.39
CA TRP A 211 4.01 -20.14 11.71
C TRP A 211 2.48 -20.26 11.73
N PRO A 212 1.90 -21.09 12.63
CA PRO A 212 0.45 -21.20 12.71
C PRO A 212 -0.20 -19.87 13.11
N TRP A 213 -1.45 -19.68 12.67
CA TRP A 213 -2.25 -18.53 13.11
C TRP A 213 -2.41 -18.49 14.63
N PRO A 214 -2.31 -17.33 15.29
CA PRO A 214 -1.99 -16.01 14.76
C PRO A 214 -0.49 -15.66 14.75
N TRP A 215 0.41 -16.59 15.08
CA TRP A 215 1.82 -16.35 15.37
C TRP A 215 2.63 -15.85 14.17
N TYR A 216 2.24 -16.19 12.93
CA TYR A 216 2.92 -15.68 11.73
C TYR A 216 2.86 -14.15 11.63
N MET A 217 1.94 -13.47 12.34
CA MET A 217 1.87 -12.01 12.39
C MET A 217 2.94 -11.39 13.31
N ALA A 218 3.48 -12.14 14.27
CA ALA A 218 4.46 -11.61 15.23
C ALA A 218 5.74 -11.05 14.54
N PRO A 219 6.42 -11.77 13.64
CA PRO A 219 7.57 -11.21 12.92
C PRO A 219 7.19 -9.99 12.07
N LEU A 220 5.99 -9.94 11.49
CA LEU A 220 5.50 -8.78 10.74
C LEU A 220 5.33 -7.56 11.64
N HIS A 221 4.82 -7.72 12.86
CA HIS A 221 4.72 -6.64 13.85
C HIS A 221 6.08 -6.13 14.30
N VAL A 222 7.06 -7.01 14.52
CA VAL A 222 8.44 -6.63 14.84
C VAL A 222 9.05 -5.85 13.69
N ALA A 223 8.94 -6.35 12.48
CA ALA A 223 9.44 -5.67 11.28
C ALA A 223 8.76 -4.30 11.09
N LEU A 224 7.43 -4.22 11.27
CA LEU A 224 6.69 -2.96 11.22
C LEU A 224 7.23 -1.95 12.22
N LEU A 225 7.43 -2.33 13.48
CA LEU A 225 7.98 -1.45 14.52
C LEU A 225 9.38 -0.93 14.15
N VAL A 226 10.26 -1.82 13.67
CA VAL A 226 11.62 -1.45 13.24
C VAL A 226 11.55 -0.41 12.11
N HIS A 227 10.73 -0.66 11.07
CA HIS A 227 10.57 0.27 9.96
C HIS A 227 10.03 1.63 10.42
N LEU A 228 9.00 1.65 11.26
CA LEU A 228 8.42 2.87 11.78
C LEU A 228 9.45 3.71 12.56
N ILE A 229 10.25 3.07 13.42
CA ILE A 229 11.30 3.74 14.20
C ILE A 229 12.39 4.29 13.29
N VAL A 230 12.88 3.48 12.33
CA VAL A 230 13.93 3.88 11.38
C VAL A 230 13.46 5.05 10.51
N ILE A 231 12.28 4.94 9.90
CA ILE A 231 11.72 6.00 9.05
C ILE A 231 11.55 7.28 9.87
N ASN A 232 10.98 7.20 11.08
CA ASN A 232 10.81 8.36 11.95
C ASN A 232 12.15 9.01 12.33
N ALA A 233 13.19 8.21 12.59
CA ALA A 233 14.53 8.72 12.88
C ALA A 233 15.14 9.44 11.66
N VAL A 234 15.02 8.86 10.48
CA VAL A 234 15.49 9.46 9.21
C VAL A 234 14.81 10.79 8.95
N PHE A 235 13.48 10.83 9.00
CA PHE A 235 12.74 12.08 8.76
C PHE A 235 13.05 13.18 9.78
N ARG A 236 13.30 12.83 11.03
CA ARG A 236 13.67 13.80 12.06
C ARG A 236 15.09 14.34 11.94
N ARG A 237 15.98 13.59 11.30
CA ARG A 237 17.39 13.98 11.17
C ARG A 237 17.69 14.71 9.86
N PHE A 238 17.00 14.40 8.79
CA PHE A 238 17.38 14.81 7.44
C PHE A 238 16.30 15.61 6.67
N LEU A 239 15.08 15.62 7.15
CA LEU A 239 13.95 16.34 6.57
C LEU A 239 13.21 17.18 7.61
#